data_9084868662923b9604b8249aca95aed7
#
_entry.id   9084868662923b9604b8249aca95aed7
#
_cell.length_a   1.000
_cell.length_b   1.000
_cell.length_c   1.000
_cell.angle_alpha   90.00
_cell.angle_beta   90.00
_cell.angle_gamma   90.00
#
_symmetry.space_group_name_H-M   'P 1'
#
loop_
_entity.id
_entity.type
_entity.pdbx_description
1 polymer ?
#
loop_
_entity_poly.entity_id
_entity_poly.type
_entity_poly.pdbx_seq_one_letter_code
_entity_poly.pdbx_strand_id
1 'polypeptide(L)'
;MTPRTRTSPWLLGASVLLLLAAGVGLLRAGTPDDTAGDAHAGAASATRPVSAELVREYNRPGSLRDFVRHALAHPESGGAFYATQVLRRCRTVLATAAQEPEAHATATSVSAPVSSDEARAAATTLRQRCAGLSLDDLAERHIARAIADGLDREDPFLAMALHAGKAAYQTPERRKSLLFDLLASGDPLLIQDVALRIAVQTDPATGVRGHWFEGVFHPQSLDDSIELALYLLPCGLGLDCSRAADWDLLSRCANGFECAASRQDYVAAVLRGRPGAHERTLAIYQRMLAAVRSGQVAVFM
;
A
#
# COMPACT_ATOMS: atom_id res chain seq x y z
N MET A 1 26.89 -32.25 22.70
CA MET A 1 25.70 -31.94 21.88
C MET A 1 25.22 -30.56 22.29
N THR A 2 25.63 -29.53 21.56
CA THR A 2 25.28 -28.12 21.83
C THR A 2 24.17 -27.69 20.87
N PRO A 3 23.08 -27.04 21.30
CA PRO A 3 22.02 -26.60 20.42
C PRO A 3 22.44 -25.38 19.60
N ARG A 4 22.36 -25.49 18.29
CA ARG A 4 22.52 -24.39 17.33
C ARG A 4 21.27 -23.52 17.37
N THR A 5 21.37 -22.29 17.85
CA THR A 5 20.34 -21.25 17.70
C THR A 5 20.30 -20.80 16.24
N ARG A 6 19.18 -21.06 15.58
CA ARG A 6 18.87 -20.51 14.25
C ARG A 6 18.43 -19.05 14.40
N THR A 7 19.28 -18.14 13.99
CA THR A 7 18.90 -16.73 13.80
C THR A 7 18.11 -16.58 12.50
N SER A 8 16.91 -16.03 12.60
CA SER A 8 16.01 -15.76 11.49
C SER A 8 16.52 -14.58 10.64
N PRO A 9 16.54 -14.67 9.29
CA PRO A 9 17.08 -13.63 8.40
C PRO A 9 16.13 -12.47 8.10
N TRP A 10 15.08 -12.25 8.90
CA TRP A 10 14.00 -11.27 8.61
C TRP A 10 14.26 -9.85 9.12
N LEU A 11 15.46 -9.54 9.62
CA LEU A 11 15.78 -8.26 10.27
C LEU A 11 16.63 -7.26 9.43
N LEU A 12 16.79 -7.47 8.12
CA LEU A 12 17.63 -6.59 7.29
C LEU A 12 16.89 -5.67 6.32
N GLY A 13 15.59 -5.45 6.49
CA GLY A 13 14.77 -4.57 5.63
C GLY A 13 14.39 -3.19 6.22
N ALA A 14 14.77 -2.87 7.45
CA ALA A 14 14.20 -1.73 8.19
C ALA A 14 15.12 -0.53 8.42
N SER A 15 16.25 -0.40 7.77
CA SER A 15 17.28 0.59 8.17
C SER A 15 17.69 1.64 7.11
N VAL A 16 16.84 2.05 6.20
CA VAL A 16 17.17 3.12 5.20
C VAL A 16 16.25 4.35 5.27
N LEU A 17 15.43 4.53 6.28
CA LEU A 17 14.46 5.64 6.36
C LEU A 17 14.77 6.69 7.45
N LEU A 18 16.02 6.83 7.86
CA LEU A 18 16.37 7.69 9.03
C LEU A 18 17.41 8.79 8.78
N LEU A 19 17.54 9.34 7.59
CA LEU A 19 18.49 10.45 7.34
C LEU A 19 17.98 11.53 6.39
N LEU A 20 16.80 12.14 6.61
CA LEU A 20 16.44 13.43 5.97
C LEU A 20 15.52 14.28 6.88
N ALA A 21 15.90 14.46 8.15
CA ALA A 21 15.20 15.38 9.05
C ALA A 21 16.17 16.42 9.64
N ALA A 22 17.09 16.94 8.83
CA ALA A 22 17.95 18.04 9.28
C ALA A 22 18.03 19.11 8.18
N GLY A 23 17.16 20.11 8.25
CA GLY A 23 17.38 21.31 7.46
C GLY A 23 16.14 22.02 6.96
N VAL A 24 15.19 22.43 7.79
CA VAL A 24 14.48 23.71 7.67
C VAL A 24 13.85 23.99 9.04
N GLY A 25 14.58 24.61 9.89
CA GLY A 25 14.06 25.20 11.11
C GLY A 25 14.54 26.63 11.17
N LEU A 26 13.68 27.60 10.88
CA LEU A 26 13.75 28.91 11.49
C LEU A 26 12.49 29.72 11.13
N LEU A 27 11.87 30.24 12.21
CA LEU A 27 10.97 31.40 12.25
C LEU A 27 9.50 31.20 11.92
N ARG A 28 8.72 30.93 12.99
CA ARG A 28 7.69 31.89 13.44
C ARG A 28 7.13 31.47 14.80
N ALA A 29 7.56 32.15 15.85
CA ALA A 29 6.89 32.17 17.13
C ALA A 29 5.57 32.94 16.98
N GLY A 30 4.45 32.24 17.03
CA GLY A 30 3.11 32.80 17.17
C GLY A 30 2.48 32.19 18.42
N THR A 31 2.12 33.03 19.36
CA THR A 31 1.47 32.74 20.64
C THR A 31 0.22 31.86 20.47
N PRO A 32 -0.05 30.90 21.35
CA PRO A 32 -1.30 30.16 21.36
C PRO A 32 -2.39 31.03 22.00
N ASP A 33 -3.43 31.33 21.26
CA ASP A 33 -4.72 31.76 21.80
C ASP A 33 -5.58 30.51 22.03
N ASP A 34 -5.71 30.13 23.28
CA ASP A 34 -6.64 29.12 23.77
C ASP A 34 -8.05 29.72 23.81
N THR A 35 -8.82 29.54 22.77
CA THR A 35 -10.30 29.52 22.86
C THR A 35 -10.90 29.11 21.51
N ALA A 36 -11.25 27.83 21.35
CA ALA A 36 -12.35 27.48 20.44
C ALA A 36 -12.90 26.12 20.85
N GLY A 37 -14.10 26.20 21.39
CA GLY A 37 -14.88 25.09 21.84
C GLY A 37 -15.32 24.11 20.75
N ASP A 38 -15.72 22.98 21.22
CA ASP A 38 -16.41 21.89 20.55
C ASP A 38 -17.44 22.35 19.51
N ALA A 39 -17.15 22.09 18.26
CA ALA A 39 -18.14 22.03 17.17
C ALA A 39 -17.66 21.05 16.09
N HIS A 40 -17.45 19.79 16.44
CA HIS A 40 -17.41 18.72 15.45
C HIS A 40 -18.83 18.21 15.20
N ALA A 41 -19.72 19.11 14.79
CA ALA A 41 -20.98 18.76 14.16
C ALA A 41 -20.71 18.43 12.69
N GLY A 42 -20.76 17.15 12.37
CA GLY A 42 -21.08 16.51 11.09
C GLY A 42 -21.11 17.37 9.82
N ALA A 43 -19.94 17.80 9.31
CA ALA A 43 -19.80 18.01 7.90
C ALA A 43 -19.59 16.63 7.28
N ALA A 44 -20.64 16.04 6.71
CA ALA A 44 -20.50 14.99 5.72
C ALA A 44 -19.55 15.55 4.66
N SER A 45 -18.27 15.18 4.75
CA SER A 45 -17.27 15.46 3.72
C SER A 45 -17.86 14.90 2.44
N ALA A 46 -18.28 15.78 1.53
CA ALA A 46 -18.58 15.39 0.18
C ALA A 46 -17.35 14.63 -0.31
N THR A 47 -17.48 13.32 -0.42
CA THR A 47 -16.43 12.43 -0.94
C THR A 47 -15.99 13.06 -2.25
N ARG A 48 -14.78 13.67 -2.27
CA ARG A 48 -14.20 14.12 -3.53
C ARG A 48 -14.21 12.90 -4.43
N PRO A 49 -14.74 13.00 -5.65
CA PRO A 49 -14.73 11.87 -6.56
C PRO A 49 -13.27 11.44 -6.68
N VAL A 50 -12.97 10.21 -6.25
CA VAL A 50 -11.75 9.51 -6.64
C VAL A 50 -11.58 9.81 -8.11
N SER A 51 -10.41 10.20 -8.56
CA SER A 51 -10.17 10.39 -9.99
C SER A 51 -10.29 9.03 -10.67
N ALA A 52 -11.52 8.63 -10.97
CA ALA A 52 -11.82 7.38 -11.66
C ALA A 52 -11.04 7.27 -12.98
N GLU A 53 -10.60 8.40 -13.51
CA GLU A 53 -9.75 8.48 -14.68
C GLU A 53 -8.32 8.05 -14.37
N LEU A 54 -7.69 8.57 -13.30
CA LEU A 54 -6.36 8.14 -12.89
C LEU A 54 -6.31 6.65 -12.58
N VAL A 55 -7.33 6.11 -11.91
CA VAL A 55 -7.43 4.66 -11.63
C VAL A 55 -7.55 3.87 -12.94
N ARG A 56 -8.40 4.29 -13.88
CA ARG A 56 -8.53 3.62 -15.18
C ARG A 56 -7.23 3.65 -15.97
N GLU A 57 -6.52 4.77 -15.99
CA GLU A 57 -5.23 4.89 -16.69
C GLU A 57 -4.15 4.06 -16.02
N TYR A 58 -4.08 4.07 -14.69
CA TYR A 58 -3.14 3.26 -13.91
C TYR A 58 -3.34 1.75 -14.18
N ASN A 59 -4.58 1.30 -14.36
CA ASN A 59 -4.93 -0.08 -14.66
C ASN A 59 -4.60 -0.49 -16.10
N ARG A 60 -4.34 0.46 -17.02
CA ARG A 60 -4.06 0.12 -18.41
C ARG A 60 -2.80 -0.75 -18.55
N PRO A 61 -2.84 -1.77 -19.42
CA PRO A 61 -1.65 -2.55 -19.72
C PRO A 61 -0.61 -1.70 -20.48
N GLY A 62 0.64 -2.14 -20.43
CA GLY A 62 1.74 -1.49 -21.14
C GLY A 62 2.52 -0.51 -20.28
N SER A 63 3.25 0.40 -20.93
CA SER A 63 4.12 1.38 -20.27
C SER A 63 3.33 2.43 -19.49
N LEU A 64 3.78 2.73 -18.27
CA LEU A 64 3.21 3.78 -17.42
C LEU A 64 3.90 5.14 -17.60
N ARG A 65 4.79 5.30 -18.58
CA ARG A 65 5.49 6.58 -18.82
C ARG A 65 4.53 7.73 -19.06
N ASP A 66 3.57 7.54 -19.97
CA ASP A 66 2.60 8.59 -20.32
C ASP A 66 1.62 8.84 -19.17
N PHE A 67 1.24 7.79 -18.45
CA PHE A 67 0.49 7.91 -17.22
C PHE A 67 1.21 8.78 -16.17
N VAL A 68 2.51 8.53 -15.90
CA VAL A 68 3.30 9.33 -14.95
C VAL A 68 3.29 10.81 -15.34
N ARG A 69 3.49 11.12 -16.63
CA ARG A 69 3.47 12.49 -17.12
C ARG A 69 2.10 13.15 -16.94
N HIS A 70 1.03 12.45 -17.30
CA HIS A 70 -0.34 12.93 -17.11
C HIS A 70 -0.66 13.13 -15.62
N ALA A 71 -0.35 12.16 -14.79
CA ALA A 71 -0.62 12.21 -13.37
C ALA A 71 0.11 13.36 -12.66
N LEU A 72 1.38 13.63 -13.00
CA LEU A 72 2.13 14.78 -12.48
C LEU A 72 1.54 16.13 -12.91
N ALA A 73 0.81 16.19 -14.02
CA ALA A 73 0.13 17.40 -14.45
C ALA A 73 -1.14 17.69 -13.62
N HIS A 74 -1.73 16.67 -12.95
CA HIS A 74 -3.01 16.74 -12.22
C HIS A 74 -2.89 16.39 -10.73
N PRO A 75 -2.04 17.08 -9.94
CA PRO A 75 -1.89 16.79 -8.51
C PRO A 75 -3.17 17.04 -7.70
N GLU A 76 -4.02 18.00 -8.12
CA GLU A 76 -5.32 18.29 -7.48
C GLU A 76 -6.24 17.06 -7.41
N SER A 77 -6.01 16.07 -8.26
CA SER A 77 -6.73 14.80 -8.29
C SER A 77 -5.98 13.65 -7.59
N GLY A 78 -4.87 13.94 -6.93
CA GLY A 78 -4.00 12.92 -6.32
C GLY A 78 -2.95 12.35 -7.29
N GLY A 79 -2.77 12.99 -8.45
CA GLY A 79 -1.93 12.46 -9.51
C GLY A 79 -0.45 12.39 -9.15
N ALA A 80 0.07 13.33 -8.39
CA ALA A 80 1.47 13.29 -7.95
C ALA A 80 1.72 12.11 -6.98
N PHE A 81 0.75 11.76 -6.14
CA PHE A 81 0.83 10.53 -5.34
C PHE A 81 0.95 9.30 -6.25
N TYR A 82 0.04 9.14 -7.21
CA TYR A 82 0.06 8.01 -8.16
C TYR A 82 1.37 7.91 -8.92
N ALA A 83 1.83 9.02 -9.49
CA ALA A 83 3.09 9.08 -10.25
C ALA A 83 4.29 8.65 -9.40
N THR A 84 4.39 9.15 -8.17
CA THR A 84 5.50 8.81 -7.26
C THR A 84 5.49 7.35 -6.83
N GLN A 85 4.31 6.72 -6.69
CA GLN A 85 4.23 5.27 -6.45
C GLN A 85 4.77 4.48 -7.66
N VAL A 86 4.39 4.86 -8.88
CA VAL A 86 4.92 4.23 -10.10
C VAL A 86 6.43 4.39 -10.20
N LEU A 87 6.95 5.61 -10.01
CA LEU A 87 8.39 5.88 -10.09
C LEU A 87 9.18 5.05 -9.08
N ARG A 88 8.72 4.94 -7.83
CA ARG A 88 9.36 4.12 -6.80
C ARG A 88 9.35 2.63 -7.16
N ARG A 89 8.21 2.11 -7.62
CA ARG A 89 8.09 0.71 -8.05
C ARG A 89 8.99 0.41 -9.24
N CYS A 90 9.02 1.29 -10.24
CA CYS A 90 9.88 1.13 -11.41
C CYS A 90 11.36 1.22 -11.04
N ARG A 91 11.75 2.08 -10.11
CA ARG A 91 13.12 2.11 -9.60
C ARG A 91 13.53 0.74 -9.03
N THR A 92 12.69 0.14 -8.22
CA THR A 92 12.94 -1.19 -7.65
C THR A 92 13.07 -2.25 -8.74
N VAL A 93 12.12 -2.29 -9.70
CA VAL A 93 12.12 -3.25 -10.81
C VAL A 93 13.40 -3.14 -11.66
N LEU A 94 13.83 -1.91 -11.99
CA LEU A 94 15.01 -1.74 -12.83
C LEU A 94 16.32 -1.93 -12.07
N ALA A 95 16.35 -1.63 -10.77
CA ALA A 95 17.51 -1.92 -9.92
C ALA A 95 17.72 -3.43 -9.74
N THR A 96 16.66 -4.21 -9.55
CA THR A 96 16.77 -5.67 -9.44
C THR A 96 17.10 -6.33 -10.79
N ALA A 97 16.64 -5.76 -11.91
CA ALA A 97 16.97 -6.27 -13.24
C ALA A 97 18.46 -6.05 -13.62
N ALA A 98 19.12 -5.07 -12.99
CA ALA A 98 20.56 -4.82 -13.20
C ALA A 98 21.45 -5.79 -12.39
N GLN A 99 20.89 -6.50 -11.41
CA GLN A 99 21.55 -7.56 -10.65
C GLN A 99 21.22 -8.88 -11.37
N GLU A 100 22.21 -9.50 -12.01
CA GLU A 100 22.02 -10.76 -12.75
C GLU A 100 21.38 -11.86 -11.86
N PRO A 101 20.53 -12.73 -12.44
CA PRO A 101 19.71 -13.67 -11.67
C PRO A 101 20.47 -14.94 -11.26
N GLU A 102 21.65 -14.84 -10.64
CA GLU A 102 22.40 -16.04 -10.25
C GLU A 102 22.00 -16.69 -8.91
N ALA A 103 21.06 -16.17 -8.14
CA ALA A 103 20.99 -16.60 -6.73
C ALA A 103 19.61 -16.82 -6.09
N HIS A 104 18.53 -17.04 -6.80
CA HIS A 104 17.21 -17.14 -6.11
C HIS A 104 16.51 -18.51 -6.17
N ALA A 105 17.30 -19.59 -6.22
CA ALA A 105 16.76 -20.97 -6.21
C ALA A 105 16.52 -21.56 -4.81
N THR A 106 16.47 -20.75 -3.74
CA THR A 106 16.31 -21.27 -2.37
C THR A 106 15.13 -20.67 -1.58
N ALA A 107 14.04 -20.31 -2.25
CA ALA A 107 12.81 -20.01 -1.53
C ALA A 107 12.12 -21.34 -1.18
N THR A 108 12.17 -21.75 0.08
CA THR A 108 11.33 -22.81 0.64
C THR A 108 9.90 -22.29 0.72
N SER A 109 9.21 -22.21 -0.43
CA SER A 109 7.78 -21.93 -0.46
C SER A 109 7.00 -23.21 -0.20
N VAL A 110 5.95 -23.11 0.60
CA VAL A 110 4.98 -24.20 0.88
C VAL A 110 4.14 -24.52 -0.37
N SER A 111 4.23 -23.70 -1.41
CA SER A 111 3.52 -23.80 -2.69
C SER A 111 4.37 -24.55 -3.71
N ALA A 112 3.72 -25.15 -4.72
CA ALA A 112 4.40 -25.78 -5.84
C ALA A 112 5.41 -24.80 -6.46
N PRO A 113 6.59 -25.27 -6.87
CA PRO A 113 7.60 -24.40 -7.47
C PRO A 113 7.03 -23.75 -8.72
N VAL A 114 7.12 -22.42 -8.75
CA VAL A 114 6.74 -21.62 -9.92
C VAL A 114 7.68 -21.98 -11.07
N SER A 115 7.14 -22.16 -12.28
CA SER A 115 7.97 -22.41 -13.45
C SER A 115 8.86 -21.19 -13.73
N SER A 116 10.10 -21.46 -14.14
CA SER A 116 11.04 -20.39 -14.51
C SER A 116 10.50 -19.50 -15.64
N ASP A 117 9.64 -20.04 -16.49
CA ASP A 117 9.03 -19.30 -17.59
C ASP A 117 7.94 -18.33 -17.13
N GLU A 118 7.10 -18.73 -16.18
CA GLU A 118 6.11 -17.83 -15.57
C GLU A 118 6.78 -16.69 -14.79
N ALA A 119 7.80 -17.00 -14.00
CA ALA A 119 8.58 -16.00 -13.29
C ALA A 119 9.24 -15.01 -14.25
N ARG A 120 9.83 -15.50 -15.34
CA ARG A 120 10.43 -14.66 -16.37
C ARG A 120 9.40 -13.83 -17.12
N ALA A 121 8.22 -14.38 -17.42
CA ALA A 121 7.12 -13.63 -18.04
C ALA A 121 6.63 -12.49 -17.13
N ALA A 122 6.47 -12.74 -15.84
CA ALA A 122 6.09 -11.73 -14.86
C ALA A 122 7.14 -10.61 -14.73
N ALA A 123 8.42 -10.98 -14.65
CA ALA A 123 9.53 -10.02 -14.65
C ALA A 123 9.57 -9.17 -15.93
N THR A 124 9.26 -9.77 -17.07
CA THR A 124 9.18 -9.08 -18.35
C THR A 124 8.01 -8.09 -18.35
N THR A 125 6.85 -8.47 -17.85
CA THR A 125 5.68 -7.59 -17.71
C THR A 125 6.00 -6.39 -16.82
N LEU A 126 6.65 -6.60 -15.66
CA LEU A 126 7.08 -5.51 -14.77
C LEU A 126 8.01 -4.52 -15.50
N ARG A 127 8.99 -5.03 -16.26
CA ARG A 127 9.88 -4.16 -17.05
C ARG A 127 9.13 -3.40 -18.15
N GLN A 128 8.17 -4.03 -18.81
CA GLN A 128 7.33 -3.37 -19.82
C GLN A 128 6.51 -2.23 -19.24
N ARG A 129 5.97 -2.38 -18.02
CA ARG A 129 5.26 -1.30 -17.32
C ARG A 129 6.17 -0.10 -17.04
N CYS A 130 7.45 -0.32 -16.84
CA CYS A 130 8.47 0.72 -16.62
C CYS A 130 9.16 1.21 -17.90
N ALA A 131 8.80 0.67 -19.06
CA ALA A 131 9.46 1.01 -20.31
C ALA A 131 9.35 2.50 -20.65
N GLY A 132 10.45 3.09 -21.07
CA GLY A 132 10.55 4.51 -21.44
C GLY A 132 10.74 5.47 -20.25
N LEU A 133 10.74 4.99 -19.00
CA LEU A 133 11.27 5.75 -17.87
C LEU A 133 12.78 5.58 -17.81
N SER A 134 13.51 6.69 -17.75
CA SER A 134 14.97 6.68 -17.65
C SER A 134 15.43 6.48 -16.20
N LEU A 135 16.69 6.06 -16.00
CA LEU A 135 17.28 5.99 -14.66
C LEU A 135 17.32 7.37 -13.97
N ASP A 136 17.37 8.45 -14.75
CA ASP A 136 17.31 9.81 -14.21
C ASP A 136 15.90 10.14 -13.72
N ASP A 137 14.84 9.79 -14.46
CA ASP A 137 13.44 9.92 -14.00
C ASP A 137 13.20 9.19 -12.67
N LEU A 138 13.90 8.06 -12.48
CA LEU A 138 13.80 7.21 -11.29
C LEU A 138 14.77 7.58 -10.17
N ALA A 139 15.62 8.59 -10.37
CA ALA A 139 16.54 9.06 -9.33
C ALA A 139 15.78 9.64 -8.14
N GLU A 140 16.26 9.36 -6.92
CA GLU A 140 15.60 9.82 -5.68
C GLU A 140 15.35 11.34 -5.68
N ARG A 141 16.29 12.14 -6.19
CA ARG A 141 16.14 13.59 -6.31
C ARG A 141 14.95 14.01 -7.17
N HIS A 142 14.62 13.24 -8.23
CA HIS A 142 13.49 13.53 -9.11
C HIS A 142 12.17 13.11 -8.47
N ILE A 143 12.15 11.96 -7.80
CA ILE A 143 10.99 11.52 -7.02
C ILE A 143 10.71 12.51 -5.87
N ALA A 144 11.75 12.95 -5.15
CA ALA A 144 11.62 13.92 -4.09
C ALA A 144 11.09 15.28 -4.59
N ARG A 145 11.56 15.73 -5.78
CA ARG A 145 11.02 16.94 -6.42
C ARG A 145 9.56 16.77 -6.80
N ALA A 146 9.18 15.65 -7.43
CA ALA A 146 7.78 15.37 -7.76
C ALA A 146 6.86 15.38 -6.52
N ILE A 147 7.36 14.90 -5.38
CA ILE A 147 6.66 14.96 -4.09
C ILE A 147 6.53 16.42 -3.64
N ALA A 148 7.60 17.20 -3.64
CA ALA A 148 7.59 18.61 -3.23
C ALA A 148 6.63 19.43 -4.09
N ASP A 149 6.76 19.32 -5.42
CA ASP A 149 5.90 20.02 -6.39
C ASP A 149 4.41 19.61 -6.23
N GLY A 150 4.15 18.32 -5.96
CA GLY A 150 2.79 17.84 -5.71
C GLY A 150 2.20 18.40 -4.42
N LEU A 151 2.99 18.55 -3.36
CA LEU A 151 2.55 19.15 -2.10
C LEU A 151 2.32 20.66 -2.24
N ASP A 152 3.21 21.36 -2.94
CA ASP A 152 3.06 22.79 -3.22
C ASP A 152 1.80 23.08 -4.05
N ARG A 153 1.35 22.10 -4.84
CA ARG A 153 0.11 22.12 -5.62
C ARG A 153 -1.07 21.44 -4.93
N GLU A 154 -0.95 21.18 -3.62
CA GLU A 154 -2.02 20.67 -2.75
C GLU A 154 -2.55 19.27 -3.14
N ASP A 155 -1.68 18.35 -3.60
CA ASP A 155 -2.08 16.95 -3.83
C ASP A 155 -2.61 16.33 -2.52
N PRO A 156 -3.92 15.98 -2.47
CA PRO A 156 -4.54 15.54 -1.23
C PRO A 156 -4.02 14.18 -0.76
N PHE A 157 -3.62 13.30 -1.69
CA PHE A 157 -3.16 11.96 -1.36
C PHE A 157 -1.70 11.95 -0.89
N LEU A 158 -0.86 12.81 -1.46
CA LEU A 158 0.50 13.03 -0.94
C LEU A 158 0.47 13.59 0.48
N ALA A 159 -0.40 14.56 0.75
CA ALA A 159 -0.54 15.14 2.09
C ALA A 159 -0.94 14.05 3.11
N MET A 160 -1.94 13.21 2.80
CA MET A 160 -2.33 12.09 3.65
C MET A 160 -1.21 11.06 3.83
N ALA A 161 -0.52 10.68 2.76
CA ALA A 161 0.58 9.71 2.80
C ALA A 161 1.77 10.21 3.63
N LEU A 162 2.11 11.51 3.54
CA LEU A 162 3.15 12.12 4.37
C LEU A 162 2.75 12.18 5.84
N HIS A 163 1.50 12.52 6.11
CA HIS A 163 0.99 12.51 7.48
C HIS A 163 1.11 11.11 8.09
N ALA A 164 0.81 10.06 7.34
CA ALA A 164 0.97 8.68 7.80
C ALA A 164 2.41 8.33 8.21
N GLY A 165 3.40 8.94 7.57
CA GLY A 165 4.82 8.74 7.88
C GLY A 165 5.37 9.55 9.06
N LYS A 166 4.64 10.58 9.55
CA LYS A 166 5.13 11.45 10.63
C LYS A 166 4.95 10.81 12.01
N ALA A 167 5.95 10.97 12.88
CA ALA A 167 5.92 10.47 14.25
C ALA A 167 4.69 10.98 15.06
N ALA A 168 4.19 12.16 14.76
CA ALA A 168 3.00 12.74 15.39
C ALA A 168 1.73 11.87 15.22
N TYR A 169 1.69 11.01 14.19
CA TYR A 169 0.57 10.10 13.94
C TYR A 169 0.76 8.72 14.56
N GLN A 170 1.74 8.55 15.42
CA GLN A 170 1.96 7.29 16.11
C GLN A 170 1.10 7.12 17.37
N THR A 171 0.44 8.17 17.87
CA THR A 171 -0.54 7.99 18.94
C THR A 171 -1.76 7.24 18.40
N PRO A 172 -2.39 6.36 19.21
CA PRO A 172 -3.54 5.56 18.78
C PRO A 172 -4.68 6.41 18.18
N GLU A 173 -5.00 7.55 18.82
CA GLU A 173 -6.10 8.44 18.41
C GLU A 173 -5.80 9.09 17.05
N ARG A 174 -4.59 9.61 16.87
CA ARG A 174 -4.17 10.23 15.60
C ARG A 174 -4.10 9.20 14.48
N ARG A 175 -3.64 7.99 14.79
CA ARG A 175 -3.62 6.89 13.83
C ARG A 175 -5.03 6.49 13.40
N LYS A 176 -5.98 6.42 14.33
CA LYS A 176 -7.39 6.17 14.04
C LYS A 176 -7.99 7.25 13.14
N SER A 177 -7.79 8.53 13.47
CA SER A 177 -8.28 9.64 12.64
C SER A 177 -7.73 9.57 11.23
N LEU A 178 -6.42 9.35 11.08
CA LEU A 178 -5.79 9.23 9.76
C LEU A 178 -6.27 8.01 8.99
N LEU A 179 -6.44 6.87 9.67
CA LEU A 179 -7.01 5.67 9.04
C LEU A 179 -8.44 5.92 8.55
N PHE A 180 -9.24 6.65 9.35
CA PHE A 180 -10.56 7.10 8.93
C PHE A 180 -10.51 7.90 7.63
N ASP A 181 -9.67 8.95 7.57
CA ASP A 181 -9.55 9.82 6.39
C ASP A 181 -9.08 9.05 5.14
N LEU A 182 -8.11 8.14 5.32
CA LEU A 182 -7.59 7.31 4.25
C LEU A 182 -8.64 6.34 3.68
N LEU A 183 -9.40 5.67 4.55
CA LEU A 183 -10.45 4.76 4.12
C LEU A 183 -11.65 5.53 3.52
N ALA A 184 -12.01 6.67 4.11
CA ALA A 184 -13.07 7.53 3.61
C ALA A 184 -12.76 8.16 2.24
N SER A 185 -11.47 8.23 1.85
CA SER A 185 -11.08 8.67 0.51
C SER A 185 -11.63 7.75 -0.59
N GLY A 186 -11.82 6.46 -0.29
CA GLY A 186 -12.22 5.44 -1.25
C GLY A 186 -11.19 5.18 -2.36
N ASP A 187 -10.00 5.83 -2.31
CA ASP A 187 -8.99 5.65 -3.34
C ASP A 187 -8.26 4.31 -3.18
N PRO A 188 -8.27 3.43 -4.20
CA PRO A 188 -7.76 2.08 -4.07
C PRO A 188 -6.24 2.02 -3.87
N LEU A 189 -5.47 2.91 -4.52
CA LEU A 189 -4.01 2.90 -4.39
C LEU A 189 -3.55 3.51 -3.07
N LEU A 190 -4.21 4.59 -2.62
CA LEU A 190 -3.93 5.19 -1.32
C LEU A 190 -4.27 4.22 -0.18
N ILE A 191 -5.38 3.50 -0.28
CA ILE A 191 -5.76 2.46 0.67
C ILE A 191 -4.70 1.36 0.67
N GLN A 192 -4.34 0.82 -0.50
CA GLN A 192 -3.33 -0.22 -0.61
C GLN A 192 -1.97 0.18 -0.03
N ASP A 193 -1.46 1.34 -0.42
CA ASP A 193 -0.07 1.71 -0.15
C ASP A 193 0.11 2.43 1.19
N VAL A 194 -0.96 2.97 1.76
CA VAL A 194 -0.91 3.76 3.00
C VAL A 194 -1.83 3.22 4.08
N ALA A 195 -3.16 3.14 3.82
CA ALA A 195 -4.13 2.78 4.84
C ALA A 195 -3.88 1.38 5.42
N LEU A 196 -3.63 0.37 4.58
CA LEU A 196 -3.42 -1.00 5.03
C LEU A 196 -2.19 -1.14 5.93
N ARG A 197 -1.15 -0.30 5.75
CA ARG A 197 0.03 -0.30 6.62
C ARG A 197 -0.25 0.25 8.02
N ILE A 198 -1.12 1.26 8.13
CA ILE A 198 -1.48 1.86 9.42
C ILE A 198 -2.69 1.18 10.08
N ALA A 199 -3.43 0.37 9.33
CA ALA A 199 -4.53 -0.44 9.87
C ALA A 199 -4.04 -1.51 10.86
N VAL A 200 -2.78 -1.92 10.77
CA VAL A 200 -2.15 -2.79 11.78
C VAL A 200 -1.95 -1.98 13.05
N GLN A 201 -2.65 -2.34 14.12
CA GLN A 201 -2.60 -1.68 15.42
C GLN A 201 -2.05 -2.63 16.47
N THR A 202 -1.60 -2.08 17.59
CA THR A 202 -1.21 -2.85 18.76
C THR A 202 -2.35 -2.74 19.78
N ASP A 203 -2.90 -3.86 20.22
CA ASP A 203 -3.86 -3.88 21.31
C ASP A 203 -3.17 -3.41 22.61
N PRO A 204 -3.64 -2.32 23.23
CA PRO A 204 -3.00 -1.77 24.41
C PRO A 204 -3.07 -2.69 25.63
N ALA A 205 -4.03 -3.61 25.68
CA ALA A 205 -4.19 -4.53 26.79
C ALA A 205 -3.23 -5.72 26.73
N THR A 206 -2.92 -6.20 25.51
CA THR A 206 -2.13 -7.43 25.32
C THR A 206 -0.77 -7.19 24.67
N GLY A 207 -0.54 -6.03 24.05
CA GLY A 207 0.65 -5.74 23.27
C GLY A 207 0.70 -6.49 21.91
N VAL A 208 -0.34 -7.24 21.57
CA VAL A 208 -0.41 -8.03 20.33
C VAL A 208 -0.76 -7.11 19.16
N ARG A 209 -0.12 -7.34 18.00
CA ARG A 209 -0.44 -6.62 16.75
C ARG A 209 -1.59 -7.30 16.02
N GLY A 210 -2.45 -6.50 15.41
CA GLY A 210 -3.62 -7.02 14.70
C GLY A 210 -4.44 -5.89 14.06
N HIS A 211 -5.67 -6.22 13.74
CA HIS A 211 -6.62 -5.32 13.10
C HIS A 211 -7.91 -5.23 13.93
N TRP A 212 -8.46 -4.02 14.02
CA TRP A 212 -9.83 -3.84 14.50
C TRP A 212 -10.81 -3.94 13.34
N PHE A 213 -11.86 -4.72 13.54
CA PHE A 213 -12.98 -4.76 12.60
C PHE A 213 -14.28 -5.08 13.34
N GLU A 214 -15.32 -4.26 13.15
CA GLU A 214 -16.64 -4.37 13.81
C GLU A 214 -16.54 -4.47 15.36
N GLY A 215 -15.62 -3.71 15.95
CA GLY A 215 -15.40 -3.68 17.42
C GLY A 215 -14.66 -4.90 17.96
N VAL A 216 -14.18 -5.80 17.11
CA VAL A 216 -13.40 -6.99 17.49
C VAL A 216 -11.95 -6.81 17.06
N PHE A 217 -11.02 -7.12 17.96
CA PHE A 217 -9.60 -7.17 17.66
C PHE A 217 -9.21 -8.55 17.11
N HIS A 218 -8.58 -8.55 15.92
CA HIS A 218 -8.11 -9.76 15.22
C HIS A 218 -6.59 -9.79 15.21
N PRO A 219 -5.94 -10.63 16.03
CA PRO A 219 -4.48 -10.78 16.05
C PRO A 219 -3.95 -11.32 14.73
N GLN A 220 -2.86 -10.73 14.21
CA GLN A 220 -2.24 -11.16 12.95
C GLN A 220 -1.79 -12.62 12.94
N SER A 221 -1.44 -13.18 14.11
CA SER A 221 -0.89 -14.53 14.21
C SER A 221 -1.93 -15.65 14.21
N LEU A 222 -3.22 -15.35 14.37
CA LEU A 222 -4.25 -16.36 14.64
C LEU A 222 -5.24 -16.55 13.49
N ASP A 223 -5.56 -15.51 12.74
CA ASP A 223 -6.52 -15.56 11.63
C ASP A 223 -6.08 -14.64 10.49
N ASP A 224 -5.72 -15.24 9.36
CA ASP A 224 -5.33 -14.52 8.14
C ASP A 224 -6.55 -13.93 7.41
N SER A 225 -7.78 -14.29 7.81
CA SER A 225 -9.00 -13.91 7.08
C SER A 225 -9.19 -12.39 6.98
N ILE A 226 -8.84 -11.64 8.03
CA ILE A 226 -8.91 -10.17 8.02
C ILE A 226 -7.84 -9.58 7.10
N GLU A 227 -6.60 -10.04 7.18
CA GLU A 227 -5.50 -9.56 6.34
C GLU A 227 -5.77 -9.84 4.86
N LEU A 228 -6.27 -11.04 4.55
CA LEU A 228 -6.62 -11.42 3.18
C LEU A 228 -7.84 -10.65 2.66
N ALA A 229 -8.82 -10.34 3.53
CA ALA A 229 -9.95 -9.48 3.18
C ALA A 229 -9.48 -8.04 2.88
N LEU A 230 -8.60 -7.48 3.71
CA LEU A 230 -7.96 -6.18 3.48
C LEU A 230 -7.14 -6.18 2.18
N TYR A 231 -6.42 -7.27 1.89
CA TYR A 231 -5.66 -7.42 0.65
C TYR A 231 -6.54 -7.36 -0.61
N LEU A 232 -7.80 -7.82 -0.52
CA LEU A 232 -8.79 -7.75 -1.61
C LEU A 232 -9.46 -6.37 -1.71
N LEU A 233 -9.44 -5.55 -0.66
CA LEU A 233 -10.22 -4.31 -0.59
C LEU A 233 -9.95 -3.33 -1.75
N PRO A 234 -8.69 -3.06 -2.16
CA PRO A 234 -8.41 -2.19 -3.30
C PRO A 234 -9.03 -2.66 -4.61
N CYS A 235 -9.18 -3.98 -4.79
CA CYS A 235 -9.79 -4.56 -6.00
C CYS A 235 -11.27 -4.15 -6.13
N GLY A 236 -12.02 -4.25 -5.04
CA GLY A 236 -13.41 -3.82 -5.00
C GLY A 236 -13.60 -2.32 -5.17
N LEU A 237 -12.55 -1.54 -4.94
CA LEU A 237 -12.56 -0.08 -5.11
C LEU A 237 -12.08 0.36 -6.51
N GLY A 238 -11.77 -0.59 -7.41
CA GLY A 238 -11.48 -0.29 -8.80
C GLY A 238 -10.04 -0.53 -9.26
N LEU A 239 -9.14 -1.01 -8.37
CA LEU A 239 -7.82 -1.45 -8.80
C LEU A 239 -7.95 -2.75 -9.61
N ASP A 240 -7.26 -2.84 -10.74
CA ASP A 240 -7.16 -4.09 -11.49
C ASP A 240 -6.20 -5.04 -10.76
N CYS A 241 -6.78 -6.02 -10.09
CA CYS A 241 -6.07 -7.05 -9.34
C CYS A 241 -5.83 -8.34 -10.14
N SER A 242 -5.89 -8.27 -11.46
CA SER A 242 -5.40 -9.35 -12.32
C SER A 242 -3.87 -9.34 -12.34
N ARG A 243 -3.24 -10.50 -12.52
CA ARG A 243 -1.77 -10.58 -12.65
C ARG A 243 -1.23 -9.71 -13.79
N ALA A 244 -2.02 -9.39 -14.80
CA ALA A 244 -1.59 -8.54 -15.91
C ALA A 244 -1.29 -7.09 -15.48
N ALA A 245 -1.97 -6.59 -14.44
CA ALA A 245 -1.87 -5.21 -13.96
C ALA A 245 -1.33 -5.08 -12.52
N ASP A 246 -1.52 -6.08 -11.69
CA ASP A 246 -1.21 -6.03 -10.26
C ASP A 246 0.28 -6.19 -9.98
N TRP A 247 0.89 -5.14 -9.41
CA TRP A 247 2.31 -5.11 -9.08
C TRP A 247 2.73 -6.14 -8.04
N ASP A 248 1.87 -6.42 -7.06
CA ASP A 248 2.19 -7.37 -6.00
C ASP A 248 2.20 -8.79 -6.56
N LEU A 249 1.18 -9.18 -7.33
CA LEU A 249 1.13 -10.49 -7.98
C LEU A 249 2.27 -10.69 -8.97
N LEU A 250 2.57 -9.68 -9.78
CA LEU A 250 3.70 -9.72 -10.71
C LEU A 250 5.03 -9.88 -9.96
N SER A 251 5.22 -9.09 -8.89
CA SER A 251 6.46 -9.17 -8.10
C SER A 251 6.60 -10.51 -7.39
N ARG A 252 5.52 -11.05 -6.83
CA ARG A 252 5.52 -12.38 -6.20
C ARG A 252 5.91 -13.45 -7.21
N CYS A 253 5.23 -13.47 -8.37
CA CYS A 253 5.50 -14.43 -9.42
C CYS A 253 6.95 -14.31 -9.96
N ALA A 254 7.43 -13.09 -10.22
CA ALA A 254 8.79 -12.84 -10.70
C ALA A 254 9.88 -13.30 -9.71
N ASN A 255 9.57 -13.30 -8.41
CA ASN A 255 10.47 -13.77 -7.34
C ASN A 255 10.27 -15.27 -6.98
N GLY A 256 9.56 -16.03 -7.80
CA GLY A 256 9.39 -17.47 -7.60
C GLY A 256 8.35 -17.86 -6.55
N PHE A 257 7.53 -16.91 -6.09
CA PHE A 257 6.35 -17.20 -5.27
C PHE A 257 5.15 -17.59 -6.15
N GLU A 258 3.97 -17.76 -5.53
CA GLU A 258 2.74 -18.11 -6.26
C GLU A 258 2.46 -17.17 -7.45
N CYS A 259 2.24 -17.74 -8.64
CA CYS A 259 1.84 -17.04 -9.86
C CYS A 259 0.31 -17.05 -10.03
N ALA A 260 -0.43 -16.57 -9.04
CA ALA A 260 -1.88 -16.47 -9.11
C ALA A 260 -2.36 -15.57 -10.26
N ALA A 261 -3.49 -15.91 -10.90
CA ALA A 261 -4.06 -15.11 -11.99
C ALA A 261 -4.72 -13.82 -11.50
N SER A 262 -5.19 -13.79 -10.25
CA SER A 262 -5.79 -12.63 -9.58
C SER A 262 -5.50 -12.68 -8.07
N ARG A 263 -5.77 -11.57 -7.35
CA ARG A 263 -5.73 -11.59 -5.88
C ARG A 263 -6.73 -12.56 -5.27
N GLN A 264 -7.88 -12.76 -5.91
CA GLN A 264 -8.86 -13.75 -5.44
C GLN A 264 -8.30 -15.17 -5.55
N ASP A 265 -7.66 -15.51 -6.67
CA ASP A 265 -7.00 -16.81 -6.84
C ASP A 265 -5.86 -17.02 -5.86
N TYR A 266 -5.09 -15.94 -5.58
CA TYR A 266 -4.05 -15.97 -4.55
C TYR A 266 -4.63 -16.27 -3.17
N VAL A 267 -5.71 -15.57 -2.77
CA VAL A 267 -6.41 -15.81 -1.49
C VAL A 267 -6.95 -17.24 -1.41
N ALA A 268 -7.57 -17.73 -2.48
CA ALA A 268 -8.04 -19.12 -2.55
C ALA A 268 -6.91 -20.12 -2.41
N ALA A 269 -5.75 -19.85 -3.00
CA ALA A 269 -4.56 -20.71 -2.89
C ALA A 269 -3.98 -20.73 -1.47
N VAL A 270 -3.85 -19.57 -0.84
CA VAL A 270 -3.36 -19.43 0.56
C VAL A 270 -4.26 -20.16 1.55
N LEU A 271 -5.57 -20.15 1.31
CA LEU A 271 -6.56 -20.79 2.19
C LEU A 271 -6.87 -22.25 1.83
N ARG A 272 -6.16 -22.81 0.84
CA ARG A 272 -6.35 -24.22 0.43
C ARG A 272 -6.13 -25.16 1.61
N GLY A 273 -7.08 -26.05 1.84
CA GLY A 273 -7.02 -27.01 2.94
C GLY A 273 -7.50 -26.47 4.31
N ARG A 274 -8.02 -25.24 4.36
CA ARG A 274 -8.63 -24.65 5.57
C ARG A 274 -10.16 -24.57 5.39
N PRO A 275 -10.95 -25.53 5.89
CA PRO A 275 -12.39 -25.58 5.68
C PRO A 275 -13.10 -24.28 6.12
N GLY A 276 -13.94 -23.71 5.25
CA GLY A 276 -14.71 -22.51 5.51
C GLY A 276 -13.91 -21.20 5.63
N ALA A 277 -12.57 -21.22 5.54
CA ALA A 277 -11.76 -20.02 5.69
C ALA A 277 -11.93 -19.07 4.49
N HIS A 278 -12.02 -19.63 3.29
CA HIS A 278 -12.22 -18.84 2.07
C HIS A 278 -13.56 -18.09 2.09
N GLU A 279 -14.65 -18.77 2.45
CA GLU A 279 -15.98 -18.17 2.55
C GLU A 279 -16.02 -17.09 3.64
N ARG A 280 -15.40 -17.33 4.80
CA ARG A 280 -15.27 -16.30 5.87
C ARG A 280 -14.51 -15.09 5.38
N THR A 281 -13.38 -15.28 4.70
CA THR A 281 -12.57 -14.18 4.15
C THR A 281 -13.38 -13.34 3.16
N LEU A 282 -14.10 -13.98 2.24
CA LEU A 282 -14.95 -13.27 1.28
C LEU A 282 -16.11 -12.54 1.97
N ALA A 283 -16.75 -13.13 2.98
CA ALA A 283 -17.81 -12.49 3.74
C ALA A 283 -17.29 -11.24 4.48
N ILE A 284 -16.11 -11.32 5.10
CA ILE A 284 -15.45 -10.16 5.74
C ILE A 284 -15.12 -9.10 4.70
N TYR A 285 -14.52 -9.48 3.57
CA TYR A 285 -14.21 -8.58 2.47
C TYR A 285 -15.43 -7.81 1.97
N GLN A 286 -16.57 -8.47 1.77
CA GLN A 286 -17.80 -7.81 1.33
C GLN A 286 -18.30 -6.77 2.34
N ARG A 287 -18.23 -7.07 3.65
CA ARG A 287 -18.60 -6.11 4.70
C ARG A 287 -17.63 -4.92 4.74
N MET A 288 -16.31 -5.17 4.65
CA MET A 288 -15.30 -4.10 4.57
C MET A 288 -15.53 -3.19 3.37
N LEU A 289 -15.78 -3.78 2.20
CA LEU A 289 -16.05 -3.04 0.97
C LEU A 289 -17.31 -2.20 1.07
N ALA A 290 -18.39 -2.76 1.63
CA ALA A 290 -19.63 -2.04 1.87
C ALA A 290 -19.43 -0.86 2.83
N ALA A 291 -18.67 -1.06 3.91
CA ALA A 291 -18.34 -0.02 4.89
C ALA A 291 -17.56 1.14 4.25
N VAL A 292 -16.52 0.85 3.45
CA VAL A 292 -15.75 1.90 2.76
C VAL A 292 -16.63 2.65 1.75
N ARG A 293 -17.41 1.94 0.94
CA ARG A 293 -18.29 2.55 -0.08
C ARG A 293 -19.39 3.42 0.52
N SER A 294 -19.87 3.09 1.70
CA SER A 294 -20.90 3.86 2.42
C SER A 294 -20.34 4.92 3.37
N GLY A 295 -19.00 5.04 3.48
CA GLY A 295 -18.35 5.95 4.43
C GLY A 295 -18.42 5.50 5.90
N GLN A 296 -18.88 4.27 6.16
CA GLN A 296 -19.00 3.71 7.53
C GLN A 296 -17.66 3.13 8.01
N VAL A 297 -16.57 3.88 7.82
CA VAL A 297 -15.20 3.39 8.08
C VAL A 297 -14.86 3.26 9.57
N ALA A 298 -15.72 3.73 10.47
CA ALA A 298 -15.55 3.54 11.92
C ALA A 298 -15.50 2.05 12.34
N VAL A 299 -16.00 1.14 11.50
CA VAL A 299 -15.92 -0.31 11.76
C VAL A 299 -14.49 -0.85 11.80
N PHE A 300 -13.51 -0.10 11.28
CA PHE A 300 -12.09 -0.47 11.30
C PHE A 300 -11.33 0.03 12.55
N MET A 301 -12.07 0.45 13.61
CA MET A 301 -11.48 1.10 14.80
C MET A 301 -11.92 0.47 16.09
#